data_1b38781e41ea259abf7e2b7f92566414
#
_entry.id   1b38781e41ea259abf7e2b7f92566414
#
_cell.length_a   1.000
_cell.length_b   1.000
_cell.length_c   1.000
_cell.angle_alpha   90.00
_cell.angle_beta   90.00
_cell.angle_gamma   90.00
#
_symmetry.space_group_name_H-M   'P 1'
#
loop_
_entity.id
_entity.type
_entity.pdbx_description
1 polymer ?
#
loop_
_entity_poly.entity_id
_entity_poly.type
_entity_poly.pdbx_seq_one_letter_code
_entity_poly.pdbx_strand_id
1 'polypeptide(L)'
;MSVQPLDGVVSSVPEISYEGTDLESMSFALNYHRWILELFAPYMGSRLVEVGAGTGSFSELILERTPESLTLVEPSREMYAHLDARARAWAARADVETRNSIFPAVAEEVSTKRRPDSIIYVNVLEHIPDDEAELRAVQRALPQGGRVFVFVPAFQWLYGGFDRRVAHVRRYTRPELEAKCSAAGFKVLKSVYFDFAGVAPWWVKYRLLKFDSMEPGLVKLYDRCVVPFVKVAERIVPPPLGKNILLVAEKG
;
A
#
# COMPACT_ATOMS: atom_id res chain seq x y z
N MET A 1 -52.20 14.86 -8.33
CA MET A 1 -50.80 15.25 -8.40
C MET A 1 -50.01 14.10 -7.78
N SER A 2 -49.48 13.23 -8.61
CA SER A 2 -48.69 12.04 -8.18
C SER A 2 -47.24 12.46 -8.06
N VAL A 3 -46.68 12.28 -6.87
CA VAL A 3 -45.25 12.50 -6.59
C VAL A 3 -44.55 11.23 -6.99
N GLN A 4 -43.67 11.27 -8.00
CA GLN A 4 -42.76 10.18 -8.34
C GLN A 4 -41.61 10.14 -7.32
N PRO A 5 -41.15 8.95 -6.91
CA PRO A 5 -39.96 8.80 -6.08
C PRO A 5 -38.71 9.10 -6.95
N LEU A 6 -37.82 9.90 -6.40
CA LEU A 6 -36.46 10.11 -6.94
C LEU A 6 -35.63 8.83 -6.72
N ASP A 7 -35.46 8.05 -7.78
CA ASP A 7 -34.56 6.92 -7.78
C ASP A 7 -33.13 7.42 -7.55
N GLY A 8 -32.54 6.93 -6.48
CA GLY A 8 -31.19 7.26 -6.05
C GLY A 8 -30.15 6.84 -7.09
N VAL A 9 -29.27 7.75 -7.44
CA VAL A 9 -28.05 7.49 -8.18
C VAL A 9 -27.17 6.57 -7.33
N VAL A 10 -27.28 5.27 -7.56
CA VAL A 10 -26.28 4.31 -7.10
C VAL A 10 -25.03 4.57 -7.95
N SER A 11 -24.08 5.33 -7.39
CA SER A 11 -22.75 5.49 -7.95
C SER A 11 -22.15 4.09 -8.07
N SER A 12 -22.10 3.54 -9.27
CA SER A 12 -21.42 2.29 -9.56
C SER A 12 -19.93 2.51 -9.32
N VAL A 13 -19.41 1.91 -8.23
CA VAL A 13 -17.96 1.78 -8.03
C VAL A 13 -17.40 1.08 -9.26
N PRO A 14 -16.42 1.64 -9.97
CA PRO A 14 -15.85 0.97 -11.12
C PRO A 14 -15.35 -0.42 -10.70
N GLU A 15 -15.76 -1.44 -11.45
CA GLU A 15 -15.35 -2.83 -11.19
C GLU A 15 -13.85 -2.95 -11.51
N ILE A 16 -13.03 -2.87 -10.47
CA ILE A 16 -11.59 -3.08 -10.58
C ILE A 16 -11.37 -4.59 -10.58
N SER A 17 -11.27 -5.18 -11.77
CA SER A 17 -10.86 -6.57 -11.95
C SER A 17 -9.34 -6.64 -11.86
N TYR A 18 -8.82 -7.18 -10.78
CA TYR A 18 -7.39 -7.48 -10.60
C TYR A 18 -7.22 -8.97 -10.36
N GLU A 19 -6.54 -9.67 -11.28
CA GLU A 19 -6.42 -11.14 -11.25
C GLU A 19 -5.52 -11.69 -10.13
N GLY A 20 -4.90 -10.86 -9.31
CA GLY A 20 -4.24 -11.25 -8.05
C GLY A 20 -3.05 -12.22 -8.14
N THR A 21 -2.67 -12.69 -9.31
CA THR A 21 -1.62 -13.71 -9.50
C THR A 21 -0.26 -13.31 -8.93
N ASP A 22 0.02 -12.02 -8.84
CA ASP A 22 1.28 -11.48 -8.31
C ASP A 22 1.24 -11.27 -6.79
N LEU A 23 0.03 -11.11 -6.21
CA LEU A 23 -0.16 -11.06 -4.75
C LEU A 23 0.25 -12.39 -4.08
N GLU A 24 -0.02 -13.53 -4.72
CA GLU A 24 0.49 -14.81 -4.23
C GLU A 24 2.02 -14.84 -4.18
N SER A 25 2.68 -14.36 -5.23
CA SER A 25 4.15 -14.32 -5.27
C SER A 25 4.73 -13.39 -4.21
N MET A 26 4.08 -12.24 -3.96
CA MET A 26 4.50 -11.27 -2.92
C MET A 26 4.15 -11.75 -1.51
N SER A 27 3.12 -12.58 -1.33
CA SER A 27 2.76 -13.14 -0.01
C SER A 27 3.89 -13.97 0.62
N PHE A 28 4.81 -14.49 -0.20
CA PHE A 28 5.99 -15.23 0.26
C PHE A 28 7.18 -14.35 0.68
N ALA A 29 7.12 -13.04 0.45
CA ALA A 29 8.18 -12.09 0.79
C ALA A 29 8.04 -11.57 2.24
N LEU A 30 8.01 -12.46 3.22
CA LEU A 30 7.75 -12.12 4.62
C LEU A 30 8.83 -11.22 5.24
N ASN A 31 10.12 -11.47 4.95
CA ASN A 31 11.21 -10.65 5.47
C ASN A 31 11.16 -9.23 4.86
N TYR A 32 10.75 -9.15 3.58
CA TYR A 32 10.57 -7.88 2.88
C TYR A 32 9.45 -7.05 3.49
N HIS A 33 8.27 -7.66 3.71
CA HIS A 33 7.13 -7.01 4.34
C HIS A 33 7.43 -6.61 5.80
N ARG A 34 8.12 -7.47 6.56
CA ARG A 34 8.57 -7.13 7.93
C ARG A 34 9.54 -5.97 7.93
N TRP A 35 10.44 -5.90 6.95
CA TRP A 35 11.36 -4.77 6.82
C TRP A 35 10.63 -3.45 6.53
N ILE A 36 9.60 -3.45 5.63
CA ILE A 36 8.74 -2.29 5.41
C ILE A 36 8.07 -1.87 6.73
N LEU A 37 7.44 -2.82 7.41
CA LEU A 37 6.72 -2.55 8.65
C LEU A 37 7.64 -2.02 9.76
N GLU A 38 8.85 -2.55 9.88
CA GLU A 38 9.85 -2.05 10.86
C GLU A 38 10.24 -0.59 10.61
N LEU A 39 10.31 -0.16 9.35
CA LEU A 39 10.62 1.22 8.99
C LEU A 39 9.43 2.17 9.23
N PHE A 40 8.20 1.67 9.12
CA PHE A 40 6.97 2.40 9.44
C PHE A 40 6.72 2.48 10.95
N ALA A 41 7.04 1.42 11.67
CA ALA A 41 6.68 1.20 13.07
C ALA A 41 6.97 2.36 14.04
N PRO A 42 8.12 3.09 13.96
CA PRO A 42 8.38 4.22 14.85
C PRO A 42 7.42 5.41 14.71
N TYR A 43 6.67 5.43 13.60
CA TYR A 43 5.75 6.50 13.25
C TYR A 43 4.28 6.08 13.35
N MET A 44 3.98 4.79 13.46
CA MET A 44 2.62 4.27 13.51
C MET A 44 1.94 4.57 14.84
N GLY A 45 0.68 4.93 14.77
CA GLY A 45 -0.22 4.99 15.92
C GLY A 45 -0.88 3.64 16.22
N SER A 46 -2.07 3.67 16.76
CA SER A 46 -2.81 2.46 17.16
C SER A 46 -4.11 2.21 16.39
N ARG A 47 -4.69 3.23 15.77
CA ARG A 47 -5.90 3.11 14.95
C ARG A 47 -5.51 3.20 13.49
N LEU A 48 -5.42 2.05 12.87
CA LEU A 48 -4.79 1.88 11.56
C LEU A 48 -5.83 1.66 10.47
N VAL A 49 -5.54 2.18 9.29
CA VAL A 49 -6.25 1.84 8.04
C VAL A 49 -5.22 1.35 7.05
N GLU A 50 -5.45 0.18 6.46
CA GLU A 50 -4.70 -0.31 5.31
C GLU A 50 -5.56 -0.20 4.07
N VAL A 51 -5.09 0.53 3.07
CA VAL A 51 -5.77 0.70 1.78
C VAL A 51 -5.11 -0.20 0.75
N GLY A 52 -5.96 -0.92 -0.01
CA GLY A 52 -5.50 -1.96 -0.94
C GLY A 52 -4.95 -3.18 -0.20
N ALA A 53 -5.68 -3.65 0.81
CA ALA A 53 -5.23 -4.75 1.68
C ALA A 53 -5.06 -6.10 0.95
N GLY A 54 -5.57 -6.21 -0.29
CA GLY A 54 -5.51 -7.43 -1.07
C GLY A 54 -6.12 -8.63 -0.34
N THR A 55 -5.36 -9.71 -0.20
CA THR A 55 -5.78 -10.89 0.59
C THR A 55 -5.40 -10.80 2.08
N GLY A 56 -4.85 -9.67 2.54
CA GLY A 56 -4.53 -9.43 3.95
C GLY A 56 -3.15 -9.96 4.39
N SER A 57 -2.22 -10.18 3.48
CA SER A 57 -0.89 -10.69 3.84
C SER A 57 -0.05 -9.69 4.65
N PHE A 58 -0.16 -8.40 4.33
CA PHE A 58 0.51 -7.34 5.11
C PHE A 58 -0.30 -6.99 6.37
N SER A 59 -1.63 -7.08 6.28
CA SER A 59 -2.54 -6.90 7.43
C SER A 59 -2.20 -7.83 8.60
N GLU A 60 -1.84 -9.09 8.29
CA GLU A 60 -1.48 -10.06 9.31
C GLU A 60 -0.23 -9.64 10.11
N LEU A 61 0.76 -9.05 9.44
CA LEU A 61 1.95 -8.49 10.10
C LEU A 61 1.61 -7.24 10.91
N ILE A 62 0.67 -6.40 10.45
CA ILE A 62 0.16 -5.28 11.22
C ILE A 62 -0.47 -5.78 12.52
N LEU A 63 -1.26 -6.84 12.47
CA LEU A 63 -1.93 -7.44 13.64
C LEU A 63 -0.95 -8.03 14.67
N GLU A 64 0.26 -8.46 14.26
CA GLU A 64 1.31 -8.86 15.20
C GLU A 64 1.72 -7.72 16.16
N ARG A 65 1.43 -6.46 15.80
CA ARG A 65 1.70 -5.25 16.59
C ARG A 65 0.57 -4.87 17.54
N THR A 66 -0.51 -5.65 17.60
CA THR A 66 -1.66 -5.45 18.47
C THR A 66 -2.25 -4.02 18.40
N PRO A 67 -2.67 -3.54 17.22
CA PRO A 67 -3.31 -2.24 17.11
C PRO A 67 -4.62 -2.19 17.90
N GLU A 68 -5.02 -0.98 18.33
CA GLU A 68 -6.34 -0.75 18.94
C GLU A 68 -7.46 -1.08 17.96
N SER A 69 -7.30 -0.68 16.69
CA SER A 69 -8.21 -1.02 15.61
C SER A 69 -7.50 -1.09 14.25
N LEU A 70 -8.01 -1.94 13.36
CA LEU A 70 -7.52 -2.07 11.99
C LEU A 70 -8.70 -2.08 11.02
N THR A 71 -8.76 -1.09 10.12
CA THR A 71 -9.72 -1.04 9.03
C THR A 71 -9.02 -1.40 7.72
N LEU A 72 -9.57 -2.36 6.99
CA LEU A 72 -9.01 -2.89 5.76
C LEU A 72 -9.91 -2.48 4.58
N VAL A 73 -9.37 -1.74 3.63
CA VAL A 73 -10.10 -1.28 2.44
C VAL A 73 -9.54 -1.98 1.21
N GLU A 74 -10.41 -2.69 0.47
CA GLU A 74 -10.03 -3.44 -0.73
C GLU A 74 -11.11 -3.29 -1.80
N PRO A 75 -10.81 -2.68 -2.97
CA PRO A 75 -11.81 -2.47 -4.02
C PRO A 75 -12.13 -3.72 -4.85
N SER A 76 -11.18 -4.64 -5.05
CA SER A 76 -11.40 -5.87 -5.80
C SER A 76 -12.34 -6.81 -5.05
N ARG A 77 -13.47 -7.17 -5.64
CA ARG A 77 -14.44 -8.09 -5.03
C ARG A 77 -13.86 -9.46 -4.72
N GLU A 78 -13.01 -9.95 -5.62
CA GLU A 78 -12.37 -11.25 -5.48
C GLU A 78 -11.41 -11.25 -4.29
N MET A 79 -10.48 -10.27 -4.23
CA MET A 79 -9.55 -10.14 -3.12
C MET A 79 -10.27 -9.87 -1.81
N TYR A 80 -11.30 -9.01 -1.84
CA TYR A 80 -12.12 -8.71 -0.67
C TYR A 80 -12.79 -9.95 -0.07
N ALA A 81 -13.28 -10.89 -0.89
CA ALA A 81 -13.89 -12.12 -0.37
C ALA A 81 -12.90 -12.95 0.46
N HIS A 82 -11.64 -13.05 0.02
CA HIS A 82 -10.57 -13.71 0.77
C HIS A 82 -10.19 -12.91 2.02
N LEU A 83 -10.08 -11.59 1.89
CA LEU A 83 -9.77 -10.69 3.00
C LEU A 83 -10.82 -10.76 4.12
N ASP A 84 -12.10 -10.68 3.76
CA ASP A 84 -13.22 -10.71 4.72
C ASP A 84 -13.28 -12.04 5.48
N ALA A 85 -13.04 -13.15 4.79
CA ALA A 85 -12.96 -14.46 5.43
C ALA A 85 -11.83 -14.54 6.47
N ARG A 86 -10.64 -13.99 6.16
CA ARG A 86 -9.52 -13.90 7.11
C ARG A 86 -9.80 -12.92 8.25
N ALA A 87 -10.40 -11.76 7.94
CA ALA A 87 -10.72 -10.74 8.94
C ALA A 87 -11.70 -11.26 9.99
N ARG A 88 -12.67 -12.09 9.63
CA ARG A 88 -13.57 -12.76 10.60
C ARG A 88 -12.80 -13.63 11.59
N ALA A 89 -11.75 -14.32 11.15
CA ALA A 89 -10.90 -15.10 12.06
C ALA A 89 -10.05 -14.20 12.97
N TRP A 90 -9.64 -13.03 12.50
CA TRP A 90 -8.90 -12.04 13.30
C TRP A 90 -9.79 -11.29 14.29
N ALA A 91 -11.07 -11.07 13.95
CA ALA A 91 -12.04 -10.34 14.80
C ALA A 91 -12.24 -10.99 16.18
N ALA A 92 -11.90 -12.27 16.35
CA ALA A 92 -11.91 -12.94 17.65
C ALA A 92 -10.83 -12.42 18.62
N ARG A 93 -9.79 -11.72 18.12
CA ARG A 93 -8.62 -11.28 18.90
C ARG A 93 -8.23 -9.81 18.70
N ALA A 94 -8.85 -9.11 17.75
CA ALA A 94 -8.56 -7.71 17.44
C ALA A 94 -9.79 -7.02 16.86
N ASP A 95 -9.91 -5.69 17.03
CA ASP A 95 -10.94 -4.89 16.38
C ASP A 95 -10.59 -4.67 14.90
N VAL A 96 -11.03 -5.60 14.05
CA VAL A 96 -10.79 -5.60 12.61
C VAL A 96 -12.10 -5.39 11.84
N GLU A 97 -12.07 -4.48 10.89
CA GLU A 97 -13.21 -4.16 10.02
C GLU A 97 -12.77 -4.11 8.56
N THR A 98 -13.61 -4.59 7.64
CA THR A 98 -13.33 -4.60 6.20
C THR A 98 -14.30 -3.73 5.42
N ARG A 99 -13.84 -3.16 4.30
CA ARG A 99 -14.64 -2.38 3.34
C ARG A 99 -14.31 -2.79 1.91
N ASN A 100 -15.31 -3.25 1.15
CA ASN A 100 -15.17 -3.44 -0.29
C ASN A 100 -15.44 -2.11 -1.00
N SER A 101 -14.41 -1.28 -1.13
CA SER A 101 -14.54 0.06 -1.69
C SER A 101 -13.17 0.62 -2.08
N ILE A 102 -13.17 1.72 -2.85
CA ILE A 102 -12.02 2.64 -2.94
C ILE A 102 -12.01 3.56 -1.71
N PHE A 103 -10.83 3.96 -1.25
CA PHE A 103 -10.71 4.74 0.00
C PHE A 103 -11.46 6.08 -0.04
N PRO A 104 -11.43 6.91 -1.10
CA PRO A 104 -12.16 8.18 -1.13
C PRO A 104 -13.65 8.06 -0.88
N ALA A 105 -14.27 6.95 -1.29
CA ALA A 105 -15.70 6.73 -1.11
C ALA A 105 -16.10 6.41 0.34
N VAL A 106 -15.17 5.91 1.14
CA VAL A 106 -15.40 5.54 2.56
C VAL A 106 -14.63 6.44 3.54
N ALA A 107 -13.85 7.39 3.04
CA ALA A 107 -12.94 8.22 3.84
C ALA A 107 -13.65 8.98 4.97
N GLU A 108 -14.83 9.57 4.71
CA GLU A 108 -15.63 10.30 5.71
C GLU A 108 -16.17 9.35 6.78
N GLU A 109 -16.71 8.21 6.37
CA GLU A 109 -17.21 7.19 7.30
C GLU A 109 -16.09 6.67 8.19
N VAL A 110 -14.95 6.32 7.60
CA VAL A 110 -13.77 5.84 8.32
C VAL A 110 -13.23 6.90 9.28
N SER A 111 -13.15 8.16 8.83
CA SER A 111 -12.72 9.28 9.67
C SER A 111 -13.59 9.46 10.92
N THR A 112 -14.89 9.39 10.76
CA THR A 112 -15.86 9.65 11.85
C THR A 112 -16.00 8.48 12.81
N LYS A 113 -16.08 7.24 12.28
CA LYS A 113 -16.35 6.04 13.07
C LYS A 113 -15.08 5.41 13.65
N ARG A 114 -13.99 5.38 12.87
CA ARG A 114 -12.74 4.70 13.26
C ARG A 114 -11.68 5.64 13.78
N ARG A 115 -11.74 6.93 13.41
CA ARG A 115 -10.80 7.99 13.84
C ARG A 115 -9.34 7.57 13.67
N PRO A 116 -8.93 7.19 12.46
CA PRO A 116 -7.60 6.64 12.24
C PRO A 116 -6.52 7.69 12.55
N ASP A 117 -5.42 7.25 13.14
CA ASP A 117 -4.20 8.05 13.29
C ASP A 117 -3.13 7.69 12.26
N SER A 118 -3.31 6.57 11.55
CA SER A 118 -2.37 6.06 10.57
C SER A 118 -3.11 5.45 9.37
N ILE A 119 -2.77 5.87 8.15
CA ILE A 119 -3.31 5.31 6.90
C ILE A 119 -2.14 4.81 6.04
N ILE A 120 -2.20 3.55 5.61
CA ILE A 120 -1.08 2.80 5.04
C ILE A 120 -1.41 2.38 3.61
N TYR A 121 -0.48 2.65 2.69
CA TYR A 121 -0.50 2.25 1.28
C TYR A 121 0.78 1.46 0.97
N VAL A 122 0.66 0.18 0.68
CA VAL A 122 1.79 -0.68 0.30
C VAL A 122 1.55 -1.26 -1.08
N ASN A 123 2.24 -0.75 -2.10
CA ASN A 123 2.07 -1.09 -3.52
C ASN A 123 0.62 -0.87 -4.00
N VAL A 124 0.08 0.31 -3.77
CA VAL A 124 -1.30 0.68 -4.12
C VAL A 124 -1.37 2.01 -4.88
N LEU A 125 -0.64 3.03 -4.44
CA LEU A 125 -0.77 4.39 -4.99
C LEU A 125 -0.37 4.45 -6.48
N GLU A 126 0.52 3.57 -6.93
CA GLU A 126 0.93 3.40 -8.33
C GLU A 126 -0.17 2.89 -9.26
N HIS A 127 -1.25 2.32 -8.71
CA HIS A 127 -2.42 1.87 -9.46
C HIS A 127 -3.48 2.96 -9.59
N ILE A 128 -3.41 4.02 -8.80
CA ILE A 128 -4.43 5.07 -8.72
C ILE A 128 -4.14 6.16 -9.77
N PRO A 129 -5.01 6.37 -10.77
CA PRO A 129 -4.79 7.40 -11.80
C PRO A 129 -4.71 8.82 -11.23
N ASP A 130 -5.60 9.19 -10.30
CA ASP A 130 -5.57 10.48 -9.58
C ASP A 130 -5.06 10.30 -8.14
N ASP A 131 -3.75 10.06 -8.03
CA ASP A 131 -3.07 9.88 -6.74
C ASP A 131 -3.09 11.15 -5.87
N GLU A 132 -3.23 12.32 -6.48
CA GLU A 132 -3.35 13.58 -5.75
C GLU A 132 -4.72 13.73 -5.08
N ALA A 133 -5.81 13.35 -5.77
CA ALA A 133 -7.14 13.31 -5.16
C ALA A 133 -7.20 12.29 -4.02
N GLU A 134 -6.55 11.14 -4.20
CA GLU A 134 -6.40 10.11 -3.16
C GLU A 134 -5.69 10.67 -1.93
N LEU A 135 -4.51 11.27 -2.09
CA LEU A 135 -3.76 11.89 -0.99
C LEU A 135 -4.55 13.01 -0.29
N ARG A 136 -5.33 13.80 -1.04
CA ARG A 136 -6.24 14.79 -0.44
C ARG A 136 -7.37 14.15 0.37
N ALA A 137 -7.90 13.00 -0.07
CA ALA A 137 -8.89 12.25 0.71
C ALA A 137 -8.30 11.70 2.01
N VAL A 138 -7.08 11.16 1.94
CA VAL A 138 -6.31 10.71 3.11
C VAL A 138 -6.09 11.87 4.11
N GLN A 139 -5.67 13.02 3.60
CA GLN A 139 -5.43 14.21 4.42
C GLN A 139 -6.70 14.66 5.16
N ARG A 140 -7.86 14.64 4.50
CA ARG A 140 -9.14 14.96 5.15
C ARG A 140 -9.54 13.95 6.21
N ALA A 141 -9.28 12.67 5.97
CA ALA A 141 -9.66 11.58 6.89
C ALA A 141 -8.82 11.53 8.17
N LEU A 142 -7.57 11.96 8.10
CA LEU A 142 -6.67 11.97 9.25
C LEU A 142 -6.93 13.16 10.19
N PRO A 143 -6.77 12.99 11.51
CA PRO A 143 -6.70 14.11 12.47
C PRO A 143 -5.39 14.89 12.30
N GLN A 144 -5.28 16.05 12.94
CA GLN A 144 -4.02 16.78 13.08
C GLN A 144 -2.97 15.87 13.73
N GLY A 145 -1.76 15.82 13.17
CA GLY A 145 -0.70 14.91 13.60
C GLY A 145 -0.87 13.46 13.16
N GLY A 146 -1.97 13.13 12.48
CA GLY A 146 -2.18 11.82 11.85
C GLY A 146 -1.24 11.62 10.66
N ARG A 147 -0.90 10.36 10.33
CA ARG A 147 0.18 10.05 9.39
C ARG A 147 -0.26 9.15 8.26
N VAL A 148 0.30 9.43 7.09
CA VAL A 148 0.21 8.57 5.92
C VAL A 148 1.54 7.84 5.70
N PHE A 149 1.44 6.57 5.34
CA PHE A 149 2.55 5.67 5.08
C PHE A 149 2.42 5.17 3.65
N VAL A 150 3.44 5.41 2.85
CA VAL A 150 3.41 5.07 1.42
C VAL A 150 4.65 4.24 1.08
N PHE A 151 4.41 3.09 0.46
CA PHE A 151 5.45 2.26 -0.13
C PHE A 151 5.10 1.98 -1.59
N VAL A 152 5.92 2.48 -2.52
CA VAL A 152 5.65 2.46 -3.97
C VAL A 152 6.89 2.09 -4.78
N PRO A 153 6.74 1.56 -6.01
CA PRO A 153 7.86 1.30 -6.90
C PRO A 153 8.54 2.60 -7.35
N ALA A 154 9.89 2.55 -7.37
CA ALA A 154 10.72 3.68 -7.75
C ALA A 154 11.09 3.65 -9.23
N PHE A 155 11.36 4.83 -9.76
CA PHE A 155 11.94 5.15 -11.05
C PHE A 155 11.19 4.65 -12.29
N GLN A 156 10.70 5.59 -13.10
CA GLN A 156 10.02 5.30 -14.36
C GLN A 156 10.89 4.51 -15.36
N TRP A 157 12.22 4.63 -15.29
CA TRP A 157 13.11 3.83 -16.15
C TRP A 157 13.17 2.33 -15.77
N LEU A 158 12.68 1.93 -14.58
CA LEU A 158 12.46 0.54 -14.18
C LEU A 158 11.11 -0.02 -14.62
N TYR A 159 10.20 0.83 -15.13
CA TYR A 159 8.88 0.42 -15.60
C TYR A 159 9.01 -0.59 -16.76
N GLY A 160 8.44 -1.78 -16.61
CA GLY A 160 8.61 -2.89 -17.54
C GLY A 160 7.34 -3.67 -17.86
N GLY A 161 7.51 -4.90 -18.35
CA GLY A 161 6.42 -5.82 -18.66
C GLY A 161 5.55 -6.14 -17.45
N PHE A 162 6.22 -6.39 -16.32
CA PHE A 162 5.55 -6.64 -15.04
C PHE A 162 4.61 -5.50 -14.63
N ASP A 163 5.08 -4.25 -14.65
CA ASP A 163 4.25 -3.10 -14.27
C ASP A 163 2.98 -2.98 -15.11
N ARG A 164 3.09 -3.23 -16.43
CA ARG A 164 1.93 -3.23 -17.34
C ARG A 164 0.95 -4.35 -17.00
N ARG A 165 1.46 -5.53 -16.70
CA ARG A 165 0.62 -6.69 -16.36
C ARG A 165 -0.19 -6.48 -15.10
N VAL A 166 0.43 -5.87 -14.07
CA VAL A 166 -0.26 -5.55 -12.81
C VAL A 166 -0.97 -4.19 -12.82
N ALA A 167 -1.12 -3.58 -14.01
CA ALA A 167 -1.82 -2.31 -14.21
C ALA A 167 -1.25 -1.13 -13.40
N HIS A 168 0.07 -1.09 -13.18
CA HIS A 168 0.72 0.13 -12.69
C HIS A 168 0.57 1.25 -13.73
N VAL A 169 0.11 2.41 -13.32
CA VAL A 169 0.04 3.59 -14.19
C VAL A 169 1.33 4.40 -14.15
N ARG A 170 2.14 4.24 -13.08
CA ARG A 170 3.41 4.96 -12.90
C ARG A 170 4.35 4.29 -11.92
N ARG A 171 5.58 4.80 -11.90
CA ARG A 171 6.56 4.65 -10.83
C ARG A 171 7.01 6.04 -10.39
N TYR A 172 7.50 6.19 -9.18
CA TYR A 172 7.80 7.48 -8.56
C TYR A 172 9.30 7.73 -8.44
N THR A 173 9.67 9.00 -8.35
CA THR A 173 10.92 9.43 -7.72
C THR A 173 10.64 9.98 -6.33
N ARG A 174 11.62 9.99 -5.44
CA ARG A 174 11.45 10.57 -4.09
C ARG A 174 10.97 12.01 -4.12
N PRO A 175 11.64 12.93 -4.88
CA PRO A 175 11.21 14.33 -4.94
C PRO A 175 9.77 14.49 -5.46
N GLU A 176 9.36 13.67 -6.43
CA GLU A 176 7.99 13.71 -6.97
C GLU A 176 6.97 13.28 -5.91
N LEU A 177 7.20 12.16 -5.20
CA LEU A 177 6.29 11.67 -4.17
C LEU A 177 6.23 12.65 -2.98
N GLU A 178 7.37 13.19 -2.57
CA GLU A 178 7.47 14.22 -1.52
C GLU A 178 6.68 15.48 -1.89
N ALA A 179 6.81 15.95 -3.15
CA ALA A 179 6.07 17.11 -3.66
C ALA A 179 4.55 16.87 -3.66
N LYS A 180 4.09 15.69 -4.10
CA LYS A 180 2.67 15.33 -4.08
C LYS A 180 2.10 15.28 -2.65
N CYS A 181 2.81 14.67 -1.71
CA CYS A 181 2.41 14.68 -0.30
C CYS A 181 2.35 16.08 0.27
N SER A 182 3.34 16.93 -0.04
CA SER A 182 3.37 18.32 0.43
C SER A 182 2.24 19.15 -0.18
N ALA A 183 1.93 18.97 -1.46
CA ALA A 183 0.80 19.62 -2.12
C ALA A 183 -0.57 19.20 -1.55
N ALA A 184 -0.67 17.98 -1.02
CA ALA A 184 -1.84 17.50 -0.31
C ALA A 184 -1.94 17.99 1.15
N GLY A 185 -0.95 18.76 1.66
CA GLY A 185 -0.95 19.32 3.01
C GLY A 185 -0.28 18.44 4.06
N PHE A 186 0.63 17.55 3.64
CA PHE A 186 1.43 16.75 4.54
C PHE A 186 2.85 17.30 4.70
N LYS A 187 3.42 17.16 5.89
CA LYS A 187 4.84 17.36 6.17
C LYS A 187 5.55 16.02 6.11
N VAL A 188 6.52 15.87 5.21
CA VAL A 188 7.32 14.64 5.11
C VAL A 188 8.21 14.49 6.35
N LEU A 189 8.08 13.36 7.04
CA LEU A 189 8.89 12.99 8.21
C LEU A 189 10.05 12.08 7.83
N LYS A 190 9.81 11.18 6.87
CA LYS A 190 10.79 10.21 6.38
C LYS A 190 10.54 9.95 4.90
N SER A 191 11.60 9.90 4.11
CA SER A 191 11.55 9.46 2.73
C SER A 191 12.88 8.84 2.36
N VAL A 192 12.87 7.57 1.97
CA VAL A 192 14.08 6.81 1.64
C VAL A 192 13.84 5.93 0.43
N TYR A 193 14.88 5.72 -0.37
CA TYR A 193 14.92 4.62 -1.31
C TYR A 193 15.11 3.30 -0.55
N PHE A 194 14.61 2.22 -1.12
CA PHE A 194 14.49 0.92 -0.48
C PHE A 194 14.82 -0.18 -1.48
N ASP A 195 15.53 -1.20 -1.03
CA ASP A 195 15.93 -2.36 -1.82
C ASP A 195 16.85 -1.98 -3.01
N PHE A 196 18.01 -1.42 -2.68
CA PHE A 196 19.06 -1.11 -3.65
C PHE A 196 19.51 -2.35 -4.44
N ALA A 197 19.73 -3.48 -3.77
CA ALA A 197 20.19 -4.70 -4.42
C ALA A 197 19.16 -5.28 -5.41
N GLY A 198 17.87 -4.97 -5.24
CA GLY A 198 16.81 -5.38 -6.15
C GLY A 198 16.78 -4.62 -7.47
N VAL A 199 17.47 -3.47 -7.59
CA VAL A 199 17.44 -2.63 -8.80
C VAL A 199 17.99 -3.37 -10.02
N ALA A 200 19.18 -3.92 -9.94
CA ALA A 200 19.84 -4.57 -11.08
C ALA A 200 19.10 -5.85 -11.52
N PRO A 201 18.74 -6.79 -10.63
CA PRO A 201 17.94 -7.96 -11.01
C PRO A 201 16.60 -7.58 -11.61
N TRP A 202 15.92 -6.55 -11.07
CA TRP A 202 14.66 -6.06 -11.60
C TRP A 202 14.81 -5.53 -13.03
N TRP A 203 15.81 -4.67 -13.26
CA TRP A 203 16.07 -4.10 -14.56
C TRP A 203 16.40 -5.16 -15.60
N VAL A 204 17.29 -6.12 -15.26
CA VAL A 204 17.65 -7.22 -16.16
C VAL A 204 16.42 -8.07 -16.49
N LYS A 205 15.67 -8.51 -15.51
CA LYS A 205 14.53 -9.41 -15.72
C LYS A 205 13.40 -8.75 -16.50
N TYR A 206 12.91 -7.60 -16.02
CA TYR A 206 11.67 -7.01 -16.53
C TYR A 206 11.87 -5.95 -17.61
N ARG A 207 13.06 -5.39 -17.72
CA ARG A 207 13.36 -4.35 -18.71
C ARG A 207 14.18 -4.87 -19.86
N LEU A 208 15.26 -5.61 -19.60
CA LEU A 208 16.15 -6.14 -20.63
C LEU A 208 15.60 -7.44 -21.23
N LEU A 209 15.28 -8.43 -20.41
CA LEU A 209 14.77 -9.74 -20.84
C LEU A 209 13.25 -9.74 -21.07
N LYS A 210 12.54 -8.65 -20.71
CA LYS A 210 11.11 -8.42 -20.95
C LYS A 210 10.18 -9.49 -20.36
N PHE A 211 10.57 -10.15 -19.28
CA PHE A 211 9.65 -10.98 -18.51
C PHE A 211 8.51 -10.12 -17.97
N ASP A 212 7.35 -10.72 -17.72
CA ASP A 212 6.16 -10.04 -17.21
C ASP A 212 5.58 -10.71 -15.95
N SER A 213 6.18 -11.81 -15.50
CA SER A 213 5.72 -12.58 -14.33
C SER A 213 6.76 -12.68 -13.23
N MET A 214 6.29 -12.75 -12.00
CA MET A 214 7.10 -13.11 -10.84
C MET A 214 7.06 -14.61 -10.62
N GLU A 215 8.24 -15.20 -10.37
CA GLU A 215 8.35 -16.61 -10.01
C GLU A 215 8.44 -16.74 -8.49
N PRO A 216 7.47 -17.42 -7.84
CA PRO A 216 7.44 -17.55 -6.38
C PRO A 216 8.72 -18.10 -5.78
N GLY A 217 9.38 -19.03 -6.49
CA GLY A 217 10.66 -19.62 -6.05
C GLY A 217 11.80 -18.60 -5.97
N LEU A 218 11.92 -17.72 -6.97
CA LEU A 218 12.93 -16.66 -6.99
C LEU A 218 12.64 -15.59 -5.94
N VAL A 219 11.36 -15.24 -5.73
CA VAL A 219 10.95 -14.30 -4.67
C VAL A 219 11.33 -14.85 -3.30
N LYS A 220 11.02 -16.12 -3.00
CA LYS A 220 11.41 -16.78 -1.74
C LYS A 220 12.91 -16.82 -1.54
N LEU A 221 13.67 -17.14 -2.60
CA LEU A 221 15.14 -17.19 -2.53
C LEU A 221 15.70 -15.79 -2.23
N TYR A 222 15.22 -14.76 -2.94
CA TYR A 222 15.62 -13.37 -2.72
C TYR A 222 15.28 -12.92 -1.30
N ASP A 223 14.05 -13.16 -0.86
CA ASP A 223 13.56 -12.79 0.48
C ASP A 223 14.39 -13.44 1.59
N ARG A 224 14.76 -14.71 1.42
CA ARG A 224 15.50 -15.46 2.45
C ARG A 224 17.00 -15.17 2.44
N CYS A 225 17.60 -15.02 1.25
CA CYS A 225 19.05 -14.98 1.11
C CYS A 225 19.62 -13.57 0.91
N VAL A 226 18.85 -12.64 0.32
CA VAL A 226 19.34 -11.29 -0.02
C VAL A 226 18.81 -10.24 0.93
N VAL A 227 17.50 -10.23 1.17
CA VAL A 227 16.81 -9.21 1.98
C VAL A 227 17.44 -9.00 3.36
N PRO A 228 17.83 -10.03 4.15
CA PRO A 228 18.41 -9.80 5.46
C PRO A 228 19.73 -9.02 5.42
N PHE A 229 20.57 -9.26 4.42
CA PHE A 229 21.85 -8.54 4.26
C PHE A 229 21.65 -7.12 3.76
N VAL A 230 20.77 -6.94 2.75
CA VAL A 230 20.44 -5.61 2.21
C VAL A 230 19.85 -4.73 3.28
N LYS A 231 18.91 -5.24 4.07
CA LYS A 231 18.30 -4.55 5.21
C LYS A 231 19.35 -4.02 6.21
N VAL A 232 20.35 -4.84 6.56
CA VAL A 232 21.42 -4.41 7.47
C VAL A 232 22.29 -3.35 6.80
N ALA A 233 22.67 -3.53 5.54
CA ALA A 233 23.48 -2.57 4.80
C ALA A 233 22.79 -1.22 4.68
N GLU A 234 21.51 -1.19 4.30
CA GLU A 234 20.72 0.05 4.14
C GLU A 234 20.40 0.75 5.47
N ARG A 235 20.41 0.03 6.58
CA ARG A 235 20.30 0.61 7.91
C ARG A 235 21.54 1.42 8.29
N ILE A 236 22.73 0.98 7.83
CA ILE A 236 24.00 1.65 8.10
C ILE A 236 24.22 2.81 7.13
N VAL A 237 23.96 2.58 5.83
CA VAL A 237 24.14 3.57 4.77
C VAL A 237 22.86 3.63 3.93
N PRO A 238 22.04 4.70 4.11
CA PRO A 238 20.85 4.89 3.29
C PRO A 238 21.22 4.95 1.80
N PRO A 239 20.60 4.14 0.95
CA PRO A 239 20.98 4.05 -0.45
C PRO A 239 20.55 5.31 -1.23
N PRO A 240 21.36 5.78 -2.21
CA PRO A 240 21.02 6.89 -3.07
C PRO A 240 19.93 6.55 -4.12
N LEU A 241 19.69 5.27 -4.34
CA LEU A 241 18.65 4.73 -5.21
C LEU A 241 18.17 3.37 -4.69
N GLY A 242 16.98 2.93 -5.08
CA GLY A 242 16.40 1.65 -4.68
C GLY A 242 15.26 1.24 -5.61
N LYS A 243 14.82 0.02 -5.52
CA LYS A 243 13.72 -0.50 -6.34
C LYS A 243 12.38 0.12 -5.95
N ASN A 244 12.25 0.55 -4.70
CA ASN A 244 11.05 1.14 -4.14
C ASN A 244 11.39 2.43 -3.36
N ILE A 245 10.35 3.17 -2.97
CA ILE A 245 10.39 4.32 -2.08
C ILE A 245 9.50 4.01 -0.89
N LEU A 246 10.01 4.32 0.31
CA LEU A 246 9.25 4.33 1.54
C LEU A 246 9.14 5.77 2.02
N LEU A 247 7.92 6.24 2.25
CA LEU A 247 7.64 7.59 2.73
C LEU A 247 6.67 7.55 3.91
N VAL A 248 6.93 8.40 4.89
CA VAL A 248 6.03 8.71 6.01
C VAL A 248 5.83 10.21 6.04
N ALA A 249 4.58 10.65 6.07
CA ALA A 249 4.26 12.06 6.19
C ALA A 249 3.12 12.29 7.18
N GLU A 250 3.15 13.44 7.84
CA GLU A 250 2.23 13.84 8.92
C GLU A 250 1.36 14.99 8.45
N LYS A 251 0.07 14.93 8.78
CA LYS A 251 -0.85 16.05 8.59
C LYS A 251 -0.45 17.21 9.48
N GLY A 252 -0.04 18.31 8.83
CA GLY A 252 0.33 19.57 9.46
C GLY A 252 -0.86 20.38 9.92
#